data_8d5d6b9711837c5a3a7c82bc71bc0e48
#
_entry.id   8d5d6b9711837c5a3a7c82bc71bc0e48
#
_cell.length_a   1.000
_cell.length_b   1.000
_cell.length_c   1.000
_cell.angle_alpha   90.00
_cell.angle_beta   90.00
_cell.angle_gamma   90.00
#
_symmetry.space_group_name_H-M   'P 1'
#
loop_
_entity.id
_entity.type
_entity.pdbx_description
1 polymer ?
#
loop_
_entity_poly.entity_id
_entity_poly.type
_entity_poly.pdbx_seq_one_letter_code
_entity_poly.pdbx_strand_id
1 'polypeptide(L)'
;MLTIKDLKKSFSKTGAPLINNLNLTVKTGESVSIQGASGCGKSTLLSLIAGFETPDGGDISVNGLSIAGNSKLDNTFKAKDIDSLRKQHLGIVFQSFNLFDCFNAWDNIAFTARLKGNVDNDYQLALMEQLGILPLAQKPLSQLSGGEQQRCAIARALVHRPSLILADEPTGNLDETTSETVSDLLFKTCKEANTSLVVVTHSQDVAVKADAALRLHKGILESVKYKTKEQTLSSPVAAS
;
A
#
# COMPACT_ATOMS: atom_id res chain seq x y z
N MET A 1 -1.00 -10.28 8.96
CA MET A 1 -0.39 -11.09 7.89
C MET A 1 -1.34 -11.16 6.70
N LEU A 2 -0.85 -10.89 5.49
CA LEU A 2 -1.60 -11.07 4.23
C LEU A 2 -1.22 -12.45 3.64
N THR A 3 -2.21 -13.21 3.21
CA THR A 3 -1.99 -14.46 2.46
C THR A 3 -2.89 -14.49 1.24
N ILE A 4 -2.30 -14.75 0.09
CA ILE A 4 -2.97 -14.92 -1.21
C ILE A 4 -2.58 -16.29 -1.74
N LYS A 5 -3.58 -17.09 -2.16
CA LYS A 5 -3.38 -18.43 -2.72
C LYS A 5 -4.12 -18.57 -4.04
N ASP A 6 -3.39 -18.99 -5.07
CA ASP A 6 -3.91 -19.35 -6.40
C ASP A 6 -4.86 -18.30 -7.01
N LEU A 7 -4.59 -17.01 -6.73
CA LEU A 7 -5.45 -15.91 -7.13
C LEU A 7 -5.55 -15.80 -8.64
N LYS A 8 -6.78 -15.62 -9.13
CA LYS A 8 -7.11 -15.48 -10.55
C LYS A 8 -8.02 -14.28 -10.77
N LYS A 9 -7.73 -13.51 -11.83
CA LYS A 9 -8.59 -12.43 -12.31
C LYS A 9 -8.44 -12.26 -13.82
N SER A 10 -9.58 -12.20 -14.50
CA SER A 10 -9.66 -11.88 -15.94
C SER A 10 -10.75 -10.85 -16.17
N PHE A 11 -10.52 -9.91 -17.06
CA PHE A 11 -11.54 -8.96 -17.54
C PHE A 11 -12.07 -9.32 -18.94
N SER A 12 -11.47 -10.33 -19.56
CA SER A 12 -11.88 -10.81 -20.90
C SER A 12 -12.21 -12.30 -20.82
N LYS A 13 -13.28 -12.69 -21.48
CA LYS A 13 -13.69 -14.11 -21.57
C LYS A 13 -12.79 -14.93 -22.52
N THR A 14 -12.05 -14.28 -23.41
CA THR A 14 -11.26 -14.92 -24.47
C THR A 14 -9.77 -14.61 -24.41
N GLY A 15 -9.36 -13.69 -23.52
CA GLY A 15 -7.96 -13.26 -23.36
C GLY A 15 -7.22 -14.02 -22.26
N ALA A 16 -5.89 -13.85 -22.22
CA ALA A 16 -5.10 -14.32 -21.10
C ALA A 16 -5.54 -13.64 -19.81
N PRO A 17 -5.57 -14.37 -18.67
CA PRO A 17 -5.92 -13.77 -17.39
C PRO A 17 -4.91 -12.68 -16.99
N LEU A 18 -5.40 -11.59 -16.41
CA LEU A 18 -4.57 -10.51 -15.90
C LEU A 18 -3.76 -10.95 -14.68
N ILE A 19 -4.35 -11.77 -13.81
CA ILE A 19 -3.72 -12.43 -12.67
C ILE A 19 -3.98 -13.93 -12.81
N ASN A 20 -2.92 -14.75 -12.67
CA ASN A 20 -2.97 -16.17 -12.97
C ASN A 20 -2.22 -17.00 -11.91
N ASN A 21 -2.97 -17.70 -11.05
CA ASN A 21 -2.43 -18.52 -9.95
C ASN A 21 -1.39 -17.77 -9.10
N LEU A 22 -1.66 -16.48 -8.81
CA LEU A 22 -0.75 -15.63 -8.04
C LEU A 22 -0.78 -16.02 -6.57
N ASN A 23 0.42 -16.20 -6.00
CA ASN A 23 0.61 -16.51 -4.61
C ASN A 23 1.48 -15.43 -3.96
N LEU A 24 1.08 -14.95 -2.76
CA LEU A 24 1.82 -13.95 -1.99
C LEU A 24 1.58 -14.17 -0.50
N THR A 25 2.64 -14.07 0.28
CA THR A 25 2.54 -14.01 1.74
C THR A 25 3.36 -12.82 2.22
N VAL A 26 2.74 -11.97 3.05
CA VAL A 26 3.40 -10.83 3.72
C VAL A 26 3.22 -11.03 5.22
N LYS A 27 4.32 -11.09 5.95
CA LYS A 27 4.31 -11.25 7.42
C LYS A 27 3.91 -9.94 8.09
N THR A 28 3.53 -10.01 9.36
CA THR A 28 3.27 -8.81 10.16
C THR A 28 4.51 -7.94 10.23
N GLY A 29 4.35 -6.64 9.97
CA GLY A 29 5.45 -5.66 9.96
C GLY A 29 6.39 -5.76 8.77
N GLU A 30 6.17 -6.69 7.82
CA GLU A 30 6.97 -6.83 6.60
C GLU A 30 6.47 -5.88 5.51
N SER A 31 7.41 -5.31 4.76
CA SER A 31 7.13 -4.51 3.59
C SER A 31 7.47 -5.26 2.30
N VAL A 32 6.55 -5.21 1.33
CA VAL A 32 6.72 -5.82 0.01
C VAL A 32 6.46 -4.78 -1.07
N SER A 33 7.40 -4.64 -2.00
CA SER A 33 7.20 -3.86 -3.21
C SER A 33 6.86 -4.74 -4.40
N ILE A 34 5.92 -4.29 -5.24
CA ILE A 34 5.51 -4.98 -6.46
C ILE A 34 5.69 -4.03 -7.63
N GLN A 35 6.62 -4.37 -8.51
CA GLN A 35 6.88 -3.65 -9.75
C GLN A 35 6.26 -4.35 -10.95
N GLY A 36 6.16 -3.64 -12.06
CA GLY A 36 5.68 -4.18 -13.32
C GLY A 36 5.32 -3.09 -14.31
N ALA A 37 5.18 -3.45 -15.59
CA ALA A 37 4.79 -2.54 -16.65
C ALA A 37 3.41 -1.90 -16.38
N SER A 38 3.12 -0.75 -17.00
CA SER A 38 1.77 -0.18 -16.97
C SER A 38 0.75 -1.20 -17.52
N GLY A 39 -0.39 -1.30 -16.85
CA GLY A 39 -1.46 -2.23 -17.24
C GLY A 39 -1.23 -3.71 -16.92
N CYS A 40 -0.11 -4.10 -16.27
CA CYS A 40 0.13 -5.51 -15.92
C CYS A 40 -0.73 -6.06 -14.77
N GLY A 41 -1.56 -5.22 -14.12
CA GLY A 41 -2.48 -5.65 -13.07
C GLY A 41 -2.12 -5.26 -11.63
N LYS A 42 -1.14 -4.35 -11.42
CA LYS A 42 -0.71 -3.92 -10.06
C LYS A 42 -1.86 -3.32 -9.24
N SER A 43 -2.52 -2.28 -9.76
CA SER A 43 -3.66 -1.64 -9.10
C SER A 43 -4.85 -2.58 -8.96
N THR A 44 -5.04 -3.50 -9.93
CA THR A 44 -6.04 -4.57 -9.82
C THR A 44 -5.74 -5.51 -8.67
N LEU A 45 -4.47 -5.90 -8.48
CA LEU A 45 -4.06 -6.73 -7.34
C LEU A 45 -4.34 -6.03 -6.02
N LEU A 46 -4.02 -4.73 -5.89
CA LEU A 46 -4.38 -3.95 -4.70
C LEU A 46 -5.89 -3.87 -4.49
N SER A 47 -6.67 -3.66 -5.56
CA SER A 47 -8.13 -3.63 -5.51
C SER A 47 -8.74 -4.95 -5.05
N LEU A 48 -8.17 -6.08 -5.48
CA LEU A 48 -8.56 -7.41 -5.01
C LEU A 48 -8.24 -7.60 -3.52
N ILE A 49 -7.05 -7.19 -3.07
CA ILE A 49 -6.65 -7.26 -1.65
C ILE A 49 -7.52 -6.34 -0.80
N ALA A 50 -7.91 -5.17 -1.31
CA ALA A 50 -8.80 -4.23 -0.63
C ALA A 50 -10.28 -4.68 -0.64
N GLY A 51 -10.62 -5.72 -1.42
CA GLY A 51 -12.01 -6.16 -1.60
C GLY A 51 -12.87 -5.15 -2.38
N PHE A 52 -12.26 -4.30 -3.20
CA PHE A 52 -12.98 -3.44 -4.16
C PHE A 52 -13.34 -4.20 -5.44
N GLU A 53 -12.58 -5.26 -5.74
CA GLU A 53 -12.79 -6.17 -6.84
C GLU A 53 -12.96 -7.60 -6.32
N THR A 54 -13.76 -8.40 -7.04
CA THR A 54 -13.94 -9.84 -6.73
C THR A 54 -13.03 -10.66 -7.63
N PRO A 55 -12.22 -11.58 -7.09
CA PRO A 55 -11.44 -12.50 -7.90
C PRO A 55 -12.32 -13.54 -8.60
N ASP A 56 -11.83 -14.11 -9.70
CA ASP A 56 -12.49 -15.21 -10.39
C ASP A 56 -12.14 -16.56 -9.76
N GLY A 57 -11.11 -16.61 -8.91
CA GLY A 57 -10.69 -17.79 -8.17
C GLY A 57 -9.52 -17.51 -7.24
N GLY A 58 -9.24 -18.46 -6.35
CA GLY A 58 -8.22 -18.34 -5.32
C GLY A 58 -8.76 -17.72 -4.03
N ASP A 59 -7.88 -17.56 -3.05
CA ASP A 59 -8.20 -17.07 -1.72
C ASP A 59 -7.33 -15.88 -1.34
N ILE A 60 -7.94 -14.88 -0.67
CA ILE A 60 -7.25 -13.74 -0.07
C ILE A 60 -7.67 -13.65 1.40
N SER A 61 -6.71 -13.57 2.30
CA SER A 61 -6.97 -13.34 3.72
C SER A 61 -6.01 -12.33 4.34
N VAL A 62 -6.53 -11.50 5.24
CA VAL A 62 -5.76 -10.55 6.07
C VAL A 62 -6.02 -10.88 7.54
N ASN A 63 -4.96 -11.14 8.30
CA ASN A 63 -5.05 -11.58 9.71
C ASN A 63 -5.99 -12.77 9.94
N GLY A 64 -6.02 -13.70 8.98
CA GLY A 64 -6.91 -14.88 9.05
C GLY A 64 -8.37 -14.60 8.66
N LEU A 65 -8.73 -13.32 8.43
CA LEU A 65 -10.06 -12.96 7.91
C LEU A 65 -10.00 -13.06 6.38
N SER A 66 -10.87 -13.91 5.81
CA SER A 66 -10.94 -14.06 4.35
C SER A 66 -11.61 -12.82 3.72
N ILE A 67 -11.07 -12.32 2.62
CA ILE A 67 -11.65 -11.25 1.80
C ILE A 67 -12.38 -11.86 0.61
N ALA A 68 -11.84 -12.95 0.07
CA ALA A 68 -12.40 -13.71 -1.02
C ALA A 68 -11.92 -15.14 -0.95
N GLY A 69 -12.75 -16.09 -1.32
CA GLY A 69 -12.39 -17.50 -1.32
C GLY A 69 -13.37 -18.37 -2.09
N ASN A 70 -12.84 -19.43 -2.68
CA ASN A 70 -13.60 -20.47 -3.38
C ASN A 70 -14.23 -21.51 -2.45
N SER A 71 -14.15 -21.32 -1.13
CA SER A 71 -14.73 -22.32 -0.22
C SER A 71 -16.24 -22.33 -0.41
N LYS A 72 -16.70 -23.29 -1.21
CA LYS A 72 -18.13 -23.62 -1.43
C LYS A 72 -18.87 -23.98 -0.13
N LEU A 73 -18.20 -23.89 1.02
CA LEU A 73 -18.71 -24.27 2.34
C LEU A 73 -19.32 -23.11 3.12
N ASP A 74 -19.05 -21.85 2.74
CA ASP A 74 -19.63 -20.71 3.45
C ASP A 74 -20.08 -19.60 2.48
N ASN A 75 -21.35 -19.68 2.06
CA ASN A 75 -22.09 -18.58 1.43
C ASN A 75 -22.34 -17.39 2.40
N THR A 76 -21.53 -17.27 3.46
CA THR A 76 -21.73 -16.27 4.53
C THR A 76 -20.83 -15.05 4.40
N PHE A 77 -20.00 -14.93 3.35
CA PHE A 77 -19.27 -13.68 3.11
C PHE A 77 -20.25 -12.57 2.71
N LYS A 78 -20.72 -11.86 3.73
CA LYS A 78 -21.58 -10.70 3.55
C LYS A 78 -20.71 -9.49 3.25
N ALA A 79 -21.19 -8.58 2.39
CA ALA A 79 -20.54 -7.29 2.12
C ALA A 79 -20.13 -6.54 3.41
N LYS A 80 -20.87 -6.75 4.50
CA LYS A 80 -20.56 -6.22 5.84
C LYS A 80 -19.21 -6.71 6.40
N ASP A 81 -18.76 -7.91 6.06
CA ASP A 81 -17.50 -8.46 6.58
C ASP A 81 -16.31 -7.82 5.87
N ILE A 82 -16.42 -7.56 4.56
CA ILE A 82 -15.41 -6.84 3.77
C ILE A 82 -15.32 -5.38 4.21
N ASP A 83 -16.45 -4.71 4.46
CA ASP A 83 -16.48 -3.34 4.97
C ASP A 83 -15.86 -3.25 6.36
N SER A 84 -16.17 -4.20 7.23
CA SER A 84 -15.55 -4.30 8.56
C SER A 84 -14.05 -4.52 8.46
N LEU A 85 -13.59 -5.39 7.57
CA LEU A 85 -12.18 -5.66 7.35
C LEU A 85 -11.45 -4.40 6.84
N ARG A 86 -11.98 -3.71 5.83
CA ARG A 86 -11.42 -2.44 5.34
C ARG A 86 -11.32 -1.41 6.46
N LYS A 87 -12.39 -1.24 7.20
CA LYS A 87 -12.49 -0.27 8.29
C LYS A 87 -11.51 -0.56 9.43
N GLN A 88 -11.27 -1.83 9.73
CA GLN A 88 -10.50 -2.23 10.91
C GLN A 88 -9.02 -2.54 10.62
N HIS A 89 -8.73 -3.11 9.46
CA HIS A 89 -7.42 -3.71 9.18
C HIS A 89 -6.67 -3.08 8.02
N LEU A 90 -7.32 -2.31 7.14
CA LEU A 90 -6.69 -1.78 5.96
C LEU A 90 -6.55 -0.25 6.01
N GLY A 91 -5.36 0.23 5.69
CA GLY A 91 -5.13 1.62 5.29
C GLY A 91 -4.77 1.65 3.80
N ILE A 92 -5.22 2.67 3.08
CA ILE A 92 -4.97 2.78 1.65
C ILE A 92 -4.38 4.15 1.35
N VAL A 93 -3.25 4.13 0.63
CA VAL A 93 -2.57 5.32 0.11
C VAL A 93 -2.69 5.30 -1.41
N PHE A 94 -3.29 6.32 -1.99
CA PHE A 94 -3.52 6.44 -3.42
C PHE A 94 -2.51 7.39 -4.07
N GLN A 95 -2.25 7.22 -5.35
CA GLN A 95 -1.43 8.12 -6.13
C GLN A 95 -1.99 9.55 -6.18
N SER A 96 -3.31 9.71 -6.24
CA SER A 96 -4.00 11.01 -6.31
C SER A 96 -4.39 11.56 -4.94
N PHE A 97 -3.76 11.11 -3.86
CA PHE A 97 -3.99 11.48 -2.45
C PHE A 97 -5.41 11.18 -1.95
N ASN A 98 -6.44 11.44 -2.73
CA ASN A 98 -7.87 11.24 -2.42
C ASN A 98 -8.27 11.87 -1.08
N LEU A 99 -7.75 13.06 -0.79
CA LEU A 99 -8.12 13.86 0.37
C LEU A 99 -9.46 14.59 0.10
N PHE A 100 -10.17 14.94 1.17
CA PHE A 100 -11.44 15.66 1.09
C PHE A 100 -11.19 17.17 1.12
N ASP A 101 -11.51 17.87 0.05
CA ASP A 101 -11.28 19.32 -0.10
C ASP A 101 -12.03 20.18 0.92
N CYS A 102 -13.16 19.66 1.45
CA CYS A 102 -13.95 20.32 2.48
C CYS A 102 -13.37 20.24 3.89
N PHE A 103 -12.28 19.48 4.09
CA PHE A 103 -11.62 19.30 5.37
C PHE A 103 -10.23 19.94 5.38
N ASN A 104 -9.78 20.39 6.56
CA ASN A 104 -8.37 20.72 6.80
C ASN A 104 -7.52 19.43 6.91
N ALA A 105 -6.21 19.58 7.10
CA ALA A 105 -5.30 18.43 7.23
C ALA A 105 -5.65 17.55 8.44
N TRP A 106 -5.97 18.14 9.59
CA TRP A 106 -6.36 17.42 10.80
C TRP A 106 -7.57 16.53 10.59
N ASP A 107 -8.65 17.08 10.04
CA ASP A 107 -9.91 16.37 9.83
C ASP A 107 -9.81 15.29 8.75
N ASN A 108 -9.00 15.53 7.70
CA ASN A 108 -8.67 14.51 6.72
C ASN A 108 -8.00 13.31 7.38
N ILE A 109 -7.02 13.54 8.24
CA ILE A 109 -6.30 12.48 8.93
C ILE A 109 -7.23 11.75 9.90
N ALA A 110 -7.99 12.49 10.74
CA ALA A 110 -8.90 11.93 11.73
C ALA A 110 -10.02 11.08 11.13
N PHE A 111 -10.34 11.25 9.85
CA PHE A 111 -11.51 10.66 9.20
C PHE A 111 -11.59 9.14 9.37
N THR A 112 -10.50 8.41 9.11
CA THR A 112 -10.50 6.94 9.20
C THR A 112 -10.60 6.44 10.65
N ALA A 113 -9.99 7.14 11.61
CA ALA A 113 -10.13 6.83 13.03
C ALA A 113 -11.56 7.07 13.53
N ARG A 114 -12.21 8.14 13.06
CA ARG A 114 -13.64 8.40 13.34
C ARG A 114 -14.54 7.31 12.77
N LEU A 115 -14.29 6.87 11.54
CA LEU A 115 -15.05 5.75 10.93
C LEU A 115 -14.88 4.44 11.70
N LYS A 116 -13.68 4.17 12.19
CA LYS A 116 -13.39 2.98 13.01
C LYS A 116 -13.97 3.10 14.44
N GLY A 117 -14.15 4.32 14.92
CA GLY A 117 -14.59 4.59 16.29
C GLY A 117 -13.45 4.49 17.33
N ASN A 118 -12.20 4.66 16.91
CA ASN A 118 -11.00 4.61 17.77
C ASN A 118 -10.18 5.91 17.69
N VAL A 119 -10.83 7.04 17.87
CA VAL A 119 -10.17 8.35 17.85
C VAL A 119 -9.18 8.44 19.01
N ASP A 120 -7.93 8.71 18.65
CA ASP A 120 -6.79 8.90 19.56
C ASP A 120 -6.03 10.14 19.09
N ASN A 121 -6.34 11.28 19.73
CA ASN A 121 -5.77 12.56 19.32
C ASN A 121 -4.26 12.65 19.62
N ASP A 122 -3.78 12.01 20.69
CA ASP A 122 -2.37 12.01 21.04
C ASP A 122 -1.56 11.21 20.00
N TYR A 123 -2.10 10.08 19.57
CA TYR A 123 -1.49 9.30 18.48
C TYR A 123 -1.53 10.06 17.15
N GLN A 124 -2.63 10.75 16.85
CA GLN A 124 -2.70 11.58 15.64
C GLN A 124 -1.66 12.70 15.68
N LEU A 125 -1.49 13.40 16.81
CA LEU A 125 -0.46 14.43 16.99
C LEU A 125 0.94 13.86 16.77
N ALA A 126 1.27 12.74 17.42
CA ALA A 126 2.57 12.08 17.29
C ALA A 126 2.85 11.66 15.84
N LEU A 127 1.84 11.12 15.16
CA LEU A 127 1.95 10.72 13.76
C LEU A 127 2.16 11.92 12.83
N MET A 128 1.47 13.03 13.06
CA MET A 128 1.65 14.27 12.30
C MET A 128 3.02 14.89 12.52
N GLU A 129 3.55 14.82 13.74
CA GLU A 129 4.90 15.28 14.08
C GLU A 129 5.94 14.41 13.36
N GLN A 130 5.82 13.08 13.43
CA GLN A 130 6.70 12.13 12.75
C GLN A 130 6.75 12.36 11.22
N LEU A 131 5.61 12.69 10.61
CA LEU A 131 5.50 12.98 9.19
C LEU A 131 5.83 14.44 8.82
N GLY A 132 6.19 15.28 9.79
CA GLY A 132 6.55 16.69 9.60
C GLY A 132 5.41 17.56 9.07
N ILE A 133 4.15 17.23 9.43
CA ILE A 133 2.95 17.94 8.99
C ILE A 133 2.13 18.54 10.16
N LEU A 134 2.61 18.44 11.39
CA LEU A 134 1.91 19.01 12.54
C LEU A 134 1.63 20.52 12.41
N PRO A 135 2.56 21.37 11.92
CA PRO A 135 2.29 22.79 11.71
C PRO A 135 1.19 23.09 10.66
N LEU A 136 0.78 22.06 9.91
CA LEU A 136 -0.19 22.17 8.82
C LEU A 136 -1.61 21.74 9.26
N ALA A 137 -1.79 21.30 10.51
CA ALA A 137 -3.02 20.67 11.00
C ALA A 137 -4.30 21.44 10.64
N GLN A 138 -4.29 22.75 10.79
CA GLN A 138 -5.47 23.59 10.53
C GLN A 138 -5.52 24.17 9.10
N LYS A 139 -4.53 23.88 8.25
CA LYS A 139 -4.51 24.41 6.88
C LYS A 139 -5.50 23.65 5.98
N PRO A 140 -6.23 24.34 5.10
CA PRO A 140 -6.99 23.72 4.04
C PRO A 140 -6.03 23.07 3.01
N LEU A 141 -6.50 22.04 2.30
CA LEU A 141 -5.67 21.28 1.37
C LEU A 141 -5.08 22.16 0.23
N SER A 142 -5.81 23.19 -0.19
CA SER A 142 -5.37 24.12 -1.23
C SER A 142 -4.09 24.90 -0.88
N GLN A 143 -3.70 24.92 0.39
CA GLN A 143 -2.46 25.55 0.88
C GLN A 143 -1.33 24.56 1.11
N LEU A 144 -1.53 23.26 0.79
CA LEU A 144 -0.54 22.20 0.95
C LEU A 144 0.11 21.88 -0.39
N SER A 145 1.43 21.73 -0.38
CA SER A 145 2.17 21.16 -1.52
C SER A 145 1.77 19.68 -1.75
N GLY A 146 2.07 19.13 -2.93
CA GLY A 146 1.78 17.73 -3.24
C GLY A 146 2.41 16.75 -2.24
N GLY A 147 3.67 17.01 -1.85
CA GLY A 147 4.34 16.19 -0.82
C GLY A 147 3.70 16.28 0.57
N GLU A 148 3.20 17.45 0.96
CA GLU A 148 2.46 17.64 2.21
C GLU A 148 1.11 16.93 2.17
N GLN A 149 0.39 17.03 1.04
CA GLN A 149 -0.87 16.30 0.83
C GLN A 149 -0.64 14.77 0.89
N GLN A 150 0.42 14.27 0.27
CA GLN A 150 0.76 12.85 0.34
C GLN A 150 1.08 12.40 1.76
N ARG A 151 1.83 13.20 2.53
CA ARG A 151 2.07 12.89 3.95
C ARG A 151 0.78 12.91 4.79
N CYS A 152 -0.17 13.80 4.48
CA CYS A 152 -1.50 13.75 5.07
C CYS A 152 -2.26 12.47 4.69
N ALA A 153 -2.19 12.01 3.44
CA ALA A 153 -2.79 10.76 2.99
C ALA A 153 -2.18 9.54 3.69
N ILE A 154 -0.87 9.53 3.90
CA ILE A 154 -0.16 8.50 4.67
C ILE A 154 -0.62 8.52 6.13
N ALA A 155 -0.67 9.68 6.78
CA ALA A 155 -1.17 9.83 8.14
C ALA A 155 -2.60 9.31 8.27
N ARG A 156 -3.49 9.70 7.35
CA ARG A 156 -4.88 9.21 7.30
C ARG A 156 -4.96 7.69 7.20
N ALA A 157 -4.09 7.09 6.39
CA ALA A 157 -4.06 5.64 6.23
C ALA A 157 -3.58 4.90 7.49
N LEU A 158 -2.78 5.55 8.36
CA LEU A 158 -2.15 4.95 9.54
C LEU A 158 -2.87 5.26 10.86
N VAL A 159 -3.58 6.40 10.97
CA VAL A 159 -4.10 6.93 12.24
C VAL A 159 -5.04 5.97 12.97
N HIS A 160 -5.77 5.14 12.24
CA HIS A 160 -6.67 4.15 12.82
C HIS A 160 -5.97 2.82 13.17
N ARG A 161 -4.62 2.77 13.10
CA ARG A 161 -3.78 1.62 13.42
C ARG A 161 -4.19 0.36 12.65
N PRO A 162 -4.12 0.39 11.31
CA PRO A 162 -4.41 -0.78 10.49
C PRO A 162 -3.29 -1.81 10.62
N SER A 163 -3.58 -3.06 10.31
CA SER A 163 -2.55 -4.11 10.25
C SER A 163 -1.85 -4.20 8.89
N LEU A 164 -2.44 -3.62 7.84
CA LEU A 164 -1.91 -3.62 6.49
C LEU A 164 -2.16 -2.28 5.79
N ILE A 165 -1.10 -1.71 5.22
CA ILE A 165 -1.19 -0.59 4.29
C ILE A 165 -1.04 -1.12 2.86
N LEU A 166 -1.93 -0.65 1.99
CA LEU A 166 -1.86 -0.81 0.54
C LEU A 166 -1.53 0.54 -0.08
N ALA A 167 -0.42 0.64 -0.81
CA ALA A 167 0.00 1.90 -1.43
C ALA A 167 0.10 1.74 -2.95
N ASP A 168 -0.72 2.50 -3.68
CA ASP A 168 -0.73 2.51 -5.15
C ASP A 168 0.03 3.73 -5.64
N GLU A 169 1.24 3.53 -6.19
CA GLU A 169 2.14 4.57 -6.72
C GLU A 169 2.26 5.79 -5.77
N PRO A 170 2.64 5.59 -4.48
CA PRO A 170 2.50 6.62 -3.44
C PRO A 170 3.32 7.88 -3.67
N THR A 171 4.22 7.89 -4.65
CA THR A 171 5.07 9.03 -5.00
C THR A 171 4.99 9.40 -6.48
N GLY A 172 4.09 8.79 -7.23
CA GLY A 172 4.04 8.94 -8.69
C GLY A 172 3.71 10.35 -9.21
N ASN A 173 3.17 11.24 -8.35
CA ASN A 173 2.83 12.64 -8.68
C ASN A 173 3.79 13.66 -8.04
N LEU A 174 4.94 13.21 -7.51
CA LEU A 174 5.90 14.04 -6.81
C LEU A 174 7.21 14.15 -7.61
N ASP A 175 7.94 15.22 -7.38
CA ASP A 175 9.32 15.35 -7.87
C ASP A 175 10.25 14.34 -7.15
N GLU A 176 11.44 14.13 -7.71
CA GLU A 176 12.37 13.10 -7.25
C GLU A 176 12.76 13.26 -5.78
N THR A 177 13.13 14.49 -5.35
CA THR A 177 13.55 14.76 -3.97
C THR A 177 12.42 14.57 -2.98
N THR A 178 11.22 15.04 -3.32
CA THR A 178 10.02 14.86 -2.50
C THR A 178 9.62 13.39 -2.44
N SER A 179 9.73 12.66 -3.57
CA SER A 179 9.46 11.21 -3.65
C SER A 179 10.34 10.41 -2.72
N GLU A 180 11.64 10.70 -2.67
CA GLU A 180 12.58 10.05 -1.78
C GLU A 180 12.18 10.27 -0.32
N THR A 181 11.96 11.53 0.08
CA THR A 181 11.57 11.90 1.45
C THR A 181 10.26 11.23 1.85
N VAL A 182 9.22 11.29 1.01
CA VAL A 182 7.89 10.74 1.30
C VAL A 182 7.93 9.22 1.38
N SER A 183 8.69 8.56 0.49
CA SER A 183 8.83 7.11 0.54
C SER A 183 9.57 6.66 1.80
N ASP A 184 10.67 7.33 2.21
CA ASP A 184 11.37 7.01 3.44
C ASP A 184 10.46 7.12 4.68
N LEU A 185 9.68 8.20 4.74
CA LEU A 185 8.70 8.39 5.81
C LEU A 185 7.64 7.28 5.82
N LEU A 186 7.11 6.88 4.66
CA LEU A 186 6.12 5.80 4.56
C LEU A 186 6.67 4.48 5.11
N PHE A 187 7.83 4.04 4.62
CA PHE A 187 8.44 2.77 5.06
C PHE A 187 8.82 2.81 6.55
N LYS A 188 9.46 3.90 6.99
CA LYS A 188 9.83 4.11 8.40
C LYS A 188 8.61 4.06 9.33
N THR A 189 7.57 4.84 9.01
CA THR A 189 6.37 4.92 9.85
C THR A 189 5.62 3.60 9.91
N CYS A 190 5.49 2.87 8.79
CA CYS A 190 4.90 1.53 8.80
C CYS A 190 5.69 0.56 9.67
N LYS A 191 7.03 0.59 9.59
CA LYS A 191 7.91 -0.27 10.39
C LYS A 191 7.80 0.02 11.87
N GLU A 192 7.83 1.29 12.28
CA GLU A 192 7.70 1.71 13.68
C GLU A 192 6.31 1.38 14.25
N ALA A 193 5.26 1.47 13.43
CA ALA A 193 3.90 1.07 13.81
C ALA A 193 3.68 -0.46 13.76
N ASN A 194 4.69 -1.27 13.39
CA ASN A 194 4.56 -2.71 13.14
C ASN A 194 3.41 -3.06 12.18
N THR A 195 3.15 -2.18 11.22
CA THR A 195 2.13 -2.33 10.18
C THR A 195 2.76 -2.90 8.91
N SER A 196 2.16 -3.94 8.33
CA SER A 196 2.62 -4.50 7.06
C SER A 196 2.35 -3.53 5.91
N LEU A 197 3.22 -3.52 4.89
CA LEU A 197 3.10 -2.62 3.75
C LEU A 197 3.19 -3.39 2.43
N VAL A 198 2.21 -3.22 1.56
CA VAL A 198 2.31 -3.62 0.16
C VAL A 198 2.30 -2.35 -0.69
N VAL A 199 3.39 -2.08 -1.37
CA VAL A 199 3.51 -0.93 -2.26
C VAL A 199 3.64 -1.40 -3.71
N VAL A 200 2.80 -0.89 -4.59
CA VAL A 200 3.00 -1.05 -6.04
C VAL A 200 3.60 0.23 -6.59
N THR A 201 4.63 0.07 -7.43
CA THR A 201 5.35 1.21 -7.99
C THR A 201 6.09 0.84 -9.26
N HIS A 202 6.34 1.82 -10.12
CA HIS A 202 7.26 1.69 -11.23
C HIS A 202 8.66 2.24 -10.87
N SER A 203 8.81 2.97 -9.75
CA SER A 203 10.08 3.49 -9.27
C SER A 203 10.93 2.39 -8.63
N GLN A 204 12.16 2.24 -9.11
CA GLN A 204 13.12 1.32 -8.51
C GLN A 204 13.59 1.81 -7.15
N ASP A 205 13.78 3.13 -6.97
CA ASP A 205 14.24 3.73 -5.72
C ASP A 205 13.25 3.53 -4.57
N VAL A 206 11.95 3.54 -4.88
CA VAL A 206 10.92 3.18 -3.91
C VAL A 206 10.93 1.67 -3.64
N ALA A 207 11.05 0.86 -4.68
CA ALA A 207 10.95 -0.60 -4.57
C ALA A 207 12.07 -1.22 -3.74
N VAL A 208 13.29 -0.69 -3.81
CA VAL A 208 14.46 -1.21 -3.06
C VAL A 208 14.39 -0.96 -1.56
N LYS A 209 13.47 -0.08 -1.10
CA LYS A 209 13.27 0.20 0.33
C LYS A 209 12.47 -0.89 1.06
N ALA A 210 11.77 -1.75 0.31
CA ALA A 210 10.99 -2.85 0.86
C ALA A 210 11.87 -4.02 1.31
N ASP A 211 11.40 -4.78 2.33
CA ASP A 211 12.08 -6.00 2.79
C ASP A 211 12.12 -7.08 1.70
N ALA A 212 11.10 -7.13 0.83
CA ALA A 212 11.06 -7.99 -0.34
C ALA A 212 10.60 -7.22 -1.57
N ALA A 213 11.25 -7.47 -2.71
CA ALA A 213 10.88 -6.87 -3.98
C ALA A 213 10.43 -7.96 -4.97
N LEU A 214 9.26 -7.73 -5.57
CA LEU A 214 8.62 -8.63 -6.51
C LEU A 214 8.33 -7.90 -7.82
N ARG A 215 8.22 -8.65 -8.91
CA ARG A 215 7.77 -8.15 -10.21
C ARG A 215 6.51 -8.90 -10.62
N LEU A 216 5.47 -8.16 -10.95
CA LEU A 216 4.27 -8.72 -11.58
C LEU A 216 4.49 -8.79 -13.09
N HIS A 217 4.57 -10.00 -13.62
CA HIS A 217 4.76 -10.27 -15.04
C HIS A 217 3.84 -11.41 -15.49
N LYS A 218 3.07 -11.19 -16.57
CA LYS A 218 2.13 -12.18 -17.12
C LYS A 218 1.21 -12.84 -16.08
N GLY A 219 0.78 -12.04 -15.09
CA GLY A 219 -0.16 -12.46 -14.05
C GLY A 219 0.44 -13.21 -12.87
N ILE A 220 1.75 -13.38 -12.82
CA ILE A 220 2.48 -14.05 -11.72
C ILE A 220 3.47 -13.09 -11.04
N LEU A 221 3.85 -13.40 -9.79
CA LEU A 221 4.88 -12.67 -9.06
C LEU A 221 6.21 -13.40 -9.13
N GLU A 222 7.26 -12.65 -9.48
CA GLU A 222 8.64 -13.13 -9.53
C GLU A 222 9.50 -12.33 -8.56
N SER A 223 10.39 -12.98 -7.80
CA SER A 223 11.31 -12.28 -6.90
C SER A 223 12.33 -11.47 -7.69
N VAL A 224 12.56 -10.23 -7.28
CA VAL A 224 13.59 -9.34 -7.83
C VAL A 224 14.72 -9.20 -6.82
N LYS A 225 15.95 -9.49 -7.24
CA LYS A 225 17.15 -9.20 -6.45
C LYS A 225 17.78 -7.93 -6.98
N TYR A 226 17.81 -6.87 -6.19
CA TYR A 226 18.60 -5.69 -6.50
C TYR A 226 20.04 -5.89 -6.04
N LYS A 227 21.01 -5.49 -6.87
CA LYS A 227 22.41 -5.39 -6.43
C LYS A 227 22.49 -4.19 -5.49
N THR A 228 22.96 -4.41 -4.28
CA THR A 228 23.24 -3.32 -3.31
C THR A 228 24.30 -2.40 -3.91
N LYS A 229 24.13 -1.07 -3.74
CA LYS A 229 25.08 -0.04 -4.25
C LYS A 229 26.54 -0.26 -3.82
N GLU A 230 26.81 -1.02 -2.77
CA GLU A 230 28.17 -1.36 -2.30
C GLU A 230 28.95 -2.28 -3.25
N GLN A 231 28.30 -3.01 -4.17
CA GLN A 231 28.99 -3.92 -5.10
C GLN A 231 29.46 -3.22 -6.39
N THR A 232 29.09 -1.96 -6.61
CA THR A 232 29.49 -1.21 -7.81
C THR A 232 30.80 -0.44 -7.64
N LEU A 233 31.32 -0.32 -6.42
CA LEU A 233 32.57 0.42 -6.11
C LEU A 233 33.84 -0.46 -6.10
N SER A 234 33.73 -1.77 -6.33
CA SER A 234 34.85 -2.70 -6.26
C SER A 234 35.33 -3.25 -7.62
N SER A 235 35.04 -2.59 -8.73
CA SER A 235 35.65 -2.94 -10.01
C SER A 235 36.97 -2.17 -10.14
N PRO A 236 38.13 -2.83 -10.13
CA PRO A 236 39.41 -2.16 -10.35
C PRO A 236 39.45 -1.60 -11.77
N VAL A 237 39.73 -0.30 -11.87
CA VAL A 237 40.12 0.32 -13.15
C VAL A 237 41.38 -0.39 -13.62
N ALA A 238 41.27 -1.17 -14.68
CA ALA A 238 42.43 -1.72 -15.37
C ALA A 238 43.18 -0.55 -16.01
N ALA A 239 44.34 -0.25 -15.44
CA ALA A 239 45.33 0.64 -16.06
C ALA A 239 45.89 -0.07 -17.29
N SER A 240 45.79 0.59 -18.42
CA SER A 240 46.56 0.32 -19.64
C SER A 240 47.37 1.57 -19.97
#